data_23af737a0cb092d13ad9423525842ede
#
_entry.id   23af737a0cb092d13ad9423525842ede
#
_cell.length_a   1.000
_cell.length_b   1.000
_cell.length_c   1.000
_cell.angle_alpha   90.00
_cell.angle_beta   90.00
_cell.angle_gamma   90.00
#
_symmetry.space_group_name_H-M   'P 1'
#
loop_
_entity.id
_entity.type
_entity.pdbx_description
1 polymer ?
#
loop_
_entity_poly.entity_id
_entity_poly.type
_entity_poly.pdbx_seq_one_letter_code
_entity_poly.pdbx_strand_id
1 'polypeptide(L)'
;PQTQLTTDRAVFTEAYAVIPKGVMRDIVTSHLPFWTGTRLWVLSRPLSGFAETFSQYIMEVQPGGGSDKPETDASAEGVLFVVEGEMTLILNGQQHQMKEGGYAFIPPSSDWQLHNNSGAVVRFHWIRKAYQKVDGLDAPEAFVTNENDIIPLEMPGTNGAWSTTRFVDMSDMRHDMHVNIVNFQPGGAIPFAETHGMEHGLYVLEG
;
A
#
# COMPACT_ATOMS: atom_id res chain seq x y z
N PRO A 1 -4.17 -34.03 -2.34
CA PRO A 1 -3.90 -32.78 -3.05
C PRO A 1 -3.18 -31.79 -2.11
N GLN A 2 -2.29 -30.98 -2.64
CA GLN A 2 -1.56 -29.97 -1.85
C GLN A 2 -2.49 -29.04 -1.06
N THR A 3 -3.70 -28.84 -1.54
CA THR A 3 -4.76 -28.05 -0.87
C THR A 3 -5.22 -28.64 0.48
N GLN A 4 -4.87 -29.88 0.80
CA GLN A 4 -5.18 -30.48 2.10
C GLN A 4 -4.06 -30.26 3.13
N LEU A 5 -2.92 -29.73 2.71
CA LEU A 5 -1.78 -29.44 3.60
C LEU A 5 -1.88 -28.07 4.27
N THR A 6 -2.77 -27.20 3.84
CA THR A 6 -3.01 -25.88 4.42
C THR A 6 -4.41 -25.82 5.00
N THR A 7 -4.53 -25.42 6.25
CA THR A 7 -5.82 -25.22 6.93
C THR A 7 -6.55 -24.00 6.38
N ASP A 8 -5.79 -22.99 5.92
CA ASP A 8 -6.30 -21.74 5.38
C ASP A 8 -6.07 -21.74 3.87
N ARG A 9 -7.13 -21.58 3.10
CA ARG A 9 -7.09 -21.55 1.65
C ARG A 9 -7.25 -20.13 1.13
N ALA A 10 -6.46 -19.77 0.10
CA ALA A 10 -6.78 -18.62 -0.72
C ALA A 10 -8.04 -18.89 -1.53
N VAL A 11 -8.88 -17.89 -1.66
CA VAL A 11 -10.09 -17.91 -2.49
C VAL A 11 -9.89 -16.89 -3.60
N PHE A 12 -10.08 -17.32 -4.84
CA PHE A 12 -10.06 -16.47 -6.02
C PHE A 12 -11.37 -16.65 -6.77
N THR A 13 -12.02 -15.55 -7.07
CA THR A 13 -13.26 -15.52 -7.87
C THR A 13 -13.11 -14.50 -9.01
N GLU A 14 -14.12 -14.35 -9.83
CA GLU A 14 -14.16 -13.29 -10.85
C GLU A 14 -14.28 -11.87 -10.24
N ALA A 15 -14.71 -11.77 -8.98
CA ALA A 15 -15.01 -10.48 -8.34
C ALA A 15 -14.05 -10.11 -7.21
N TYR A 16 -13.43 -11.10 -6.55
CA TYR A 16 -12.54 -10.85 -5.41
C TYR A 16 -11.53 -11.96 -5.19
N ALA A 17 -10.45 -11.63 -4.48
CA ALA A 17 -9.53 -12.60 -3.91
C ALA A 17 -9.39 -12.38 -2.40
N VAL A 18 -9.28 -13.49 -1.65
CA VAL A 18 -8.93 -13.50 -0.24
C VAL A 18 -7.68 -14.35 -0.06
N ILE A 19 -6.61 -13.77 0.48
CA ILE A 19 -5.32 -14.42 0.67
C ILE A 19 -5.02 -14.47 2.17
N PRO A 20 -5.23 -15.62 2.84
CA PRO A 20 -4.88 -15.79 4.25
C PRO A 20 -3.37 -15.72 4.48
N LYS A 21 -2.96 -15.30 5.67
CA LYS A 21 -1.55 -15.16 6.07
C LYS A 21 -0.72 -16.43 5.81
N GLY A 22 -1.29 -17.61 6.03
CA GLY A 22 -0.63 -18.90 5.82
C GLY A 22 -0.19 -19.16 4.38
N VAL A 23 -0.92 -18.60 3.40
CA VAL A 23 -0.67 -18.77 1.96
C VAL A 23 0.42 -17.82 1.46
N MET A 24 0.74 -16.77 2.20
CA MET A 24 1.75 -15.77 1.82
C MET A 24 3.14 -16.36 1.55
N ARG A 25 3.43 -17.52 2.10
CA ARG A 25 4.71 -18.23 1.87
C ARG A 25 4.90 -18.66 0.42
N ASP A 26 3.81 -18.86 -0.31
CA ASP A 26 3.83 -19.42 -1.66
C ASP A 26 3.80 -18.38 -2.77
N ILE A 27 3.58 -17.10 -2.40
CA ILE A 27 3.46 -15.99 -3.37
C ILE A 27 4.59 -14.96 -3.28
N VAL A 28 5.70 -15.34 -2.66
CA VAL A 28 6.87 -14.47 -2.50
C VAL A 28 7.82 -14.57 -3.71
N THR A 29 8.39 -13.44 -4.10
CA THR A 29 9.54 -13.38 -4.98
C THR A 29 10.72 -12.69 -4.30
N SER A 30 11.92 -13.23 -4.49
CA SER A 30 13.17 -12.70 -3.94
C SER A 30 14.06 -12.05 -4.99
N HIS A 31 13.58 -11.98 -6.23
CA HIS A 31 14.29 -11.29 -7.31
C HIS A 31 13.38 -10.21 -7.89
N LEU A 32 13.75 -8.97 -7.63
CA LEU A 32 13.07 -7.80 -8.15
C LEU A 32 14.11 -6.94 -8.88
N PRO A 33 13.93 -6.63 -10.17
CA PRO A 33 14.87 -5.80 -10.92
C PRO A 33 15.14 -4.47 -10.21
N PHE A 34 16.41 -4.06 -10.18
CA PHE A 34 16.91 -2.82 -9.53
C PHE A 34 16.81 -2.80 -7.99
N TRP A 35 16.34 -3.88 -7.36
CA TRP A 35 16.31 -4.00 -5.91
C TRP A 35 17.33 -5.01 -5.41
N THR A 36 17.95 -4.71 -4.27
CA THR A 36 18.89 -5.60 -3.57
C THR A 36 18.34 -5.94 -2.19
N GLY A 37 18.63 -7.14 -1.68
CA GLY A 37 18.23 -7.57 -0.35
C GLY A 37 16.72 -7.50 -0.09
N THR A 38 15.91 -7.70 -1.12
CA THR A 38 14.47 -7.43 -1.07
C THR A 38 13.67 -8.67 -1.45
N ARG A 39 12.57 -8.90 -0.72
CA ARG A 39 11.51 -9.83 -1.06
C ARG A 39 10.20 -9.08 -1.24
N LEU A 40 9.33 -9.61 -2.08
CA LEU A 40 8.05 -9.00 -2.45
C LEU A 40 6.97 -10.07 -2.44
N TRP A 41 5.83 -9.78 -1.85
CA TRP A 41 4.59 -10.53 -1.98
C TRP A 41 3.62 -9.76 -2.86
N VAL A 42 3.23 -10.36 -3.97
CA VAL A 42 2.23 -9.78 -4.88
C VAL A 42 0.84 -10.13 -4.36
N LEU A 43 0.14 -9.15 -3.81
CA LEU A 43 -1.25 -9.32 -3.37
C LEU A 43 -2.22 -9.12 -4.53
N SER A 44 -1.93 -8.14 -5.38
CA SER A 44 -2.73 -7.77 -6.55
C SER A 44 -1.84 -7.17 -7.63
N ARG A 45 -2.18 -7.40 -8.89
CA ARG A 45 -1.58 -6.77 -10.06
C ARG A 45 -2.53 -6.89 -11.25
N PRO A 46 -2.44 -6.01 -12.28
CA PRO A 46 -3.34 -5.99 -13.42
C PRO A 46 -3.50 -7.31 -14.17
N LEU A 47 -2.48 -8.17 -14.17
CA LEU A 47 -2.51 -9.47 -14.86
C LEU A 47 -3.14 -10.60 -14.03
N SER A 48 -3.56 -10.35 -12.82
CA SER A 48 -4.12 -11.39 -11.93
C SER A 48 -5.65 -11.54 -12.03
N GLY A 49 -6.31 -10.76 -12.88
CA GLY A 49 -7.72 -10.93 -13.26
C GLY A 49 -8.74 -10.31 -12.31
N PHE A 50 -8.34 -9.73 -11.21
CA PHE A 50 -9.23 -9.06 -10.24
C PHE A 50 -8.74 -7.67 -9.80
N ALA A 51 -7.61 -7.20 -10.29
CA ALA A 51 -7.16 -5.82 -10.20
C ALA A 51 -6.71 -5.38 -11.58
N GLU A 52 -7.46 -4.51 -12.22
CA GLU A 52 -7.20 -4.06 -13.58
C GLU A 52 -6.35 -2.80 -13.62
N THR A 53 -6.37 -1.99 -12.55
CA THR A 53 -5.76 -0.66 -12.56
C THR A 53 -4.58 -0.51 -11.61
N PHE A 54 -4.46 -1.31 -10.55
CA PHE A 54 -3.40 -1.14 -9.54
C PHE A 54 -2.68 -2.43 -9.18
N SER A 55 -1.50 -2.27 -8.59
CA SER A 55 -0.75 -3.34 -7.94
C SER A 55 -0.60 -3.05 -6.47
N GLN A 56 -0.74 -4.08 -5.64
CA GLN A 56 -0.52 -4.02 -4.19
C GLN A 56 0.52 -5.06 -3.80
N TYR A 57 1.58 -4.61 -3.17
CA TYR A 57 2.70 -5.44 -2.73
C TYR A 57 2.95 -5.27 -1.23
N ILE A 58 3.40 -6.37 -0.60
CA ILE A 58 4.15 -6.28 0.65
C ILE A 58 5.62 -6.40 0.29
N MET A 59 6.40 -5.45 0.73
CA MET A 59 7.84 -5.39 0.55
C MET A 59 8.54 -5.72 1.87
N GLU A 60 9.60 -6.52 1.79
CA GLU A 60 10.51 -6.78 2.90
C GLU A 60 11.93 -6.50 2.42
N VAL A 61 12.60 -5.55 3.07
CA VAL A 61 13.95 -5.13 2.72
C VAL A 61 14.89 -5.42 3.88
N GLN A 62 15.92 -6.22 3.61
CA GLN A 62 16.94 -6.56 4.58
C GLN A 62 17.86 -5.36 4.90
N PRO A 63 18.54 -5.33 6.06
CA PRO A 63 19.59 -4.36 6.33
C PRO A 63 20.60 -4.25 5.18
N GLY A 64 20.86 -3.03 4.72
CA GLY A 64 21.72 -2.74 3.56
C GLY A 64 21.06 -2.98 2.20
N GLY A 65 19.80 -3.41 2.17
CA GLY A 65 19.02 -3.56 0.95
C GLY A 65 18.32 -2.28 0.51
N GLY A 66 17.70 -2.33 -0.66
CA GLY A 66 16.95 -1.22 -1.23
C GLY A 66 17.11 -1.08 -2.73
N SER A 67 16.84 0.10 -3.25
CA SER A 67 16.93 0.42 -4.68
C SER A 67 17.25 1.89 -4.91
N ASP A 68 18.17 2.16 -5.84
CA ASP A 68 18.42 3.50 -6.39
C ASP A 68 17.43 3.87 -7.50
N LYS A 69 16.69 2.89 -8.01
CA LYS A 69 15.69 3.06 -9.06
C LYS A 69 14.48 2.15 -8.81
N PRO A 70 13.68 2.44 -7.80
CA PRO A 70 12.59 1.55 -7.37
C PRO A 70 11.49 1.40 -8.41
N GLU A 71 11.19 2.48 -9.15
CA GLU A 71 10.15 2.53 -10.18
C GLU A 71 10.77 2.84 -11.55
N THR A 72 10.35 2.11 -12.56
CA THR A 72 10.83 2.28 -13.94
C THR A 72 9.78 2.86 -14.87
N ASP A 73 8.52 2.86 -14.44
CA ASP A 73 7.41 3.42 -15.20
C ASP A 73 7.18 4.88 -14.76
N ALA A 74 7.53 5.81 -15.64
CA ALA A 74 7.37 7.24 -15.37
C ALA A 74 5.89 7.69 -15.24
N SER A 75 4.95 6.88 -15.72
CA SER A 75 3.52 7.16 -15.56
C SER A 75 2.96 6.69 -14.22
N ALA A 76 3.71 5.87 -13.47
CA ALA A 76 3.22 5.31 -12.23
C ALA A 76 3.27 6.34 -11.09
N GLU A 77 2.19 6.41 -10.35
CA GLU A 77 2.15 6.95 -8.99
C GLU A 77 2.25 5.80 -7.97
N GLY A 78 2.63 6.11 -6.76
CA GLY A 78 2.77 5.12 -5.71
C GLY A 78 2.48 5.65 -4.31
N VAL A 79 2.08 4.73 -3.45
CA VAL A 79 2.02 4.95 -2.01
C VAL A 79 2.91 3.94 -1.32
N LEU A 80 3.73 4.39 -0.40
CA LEU A 80 4.47 3.57 0.55
C LEU A 80 3.86 3.73 1.93
N PHE A 81 3.62 2.63 2.63
CA PHE A 81 3.17 2.64 4.02
C PHE A 81 3.99 1.63 4.85
N VAL A 82 4.73 2.14 5.84
CA VAL A 82 5.61 1.33 6.68
C VAL A 82 4.81 0.62 7.77
N VAL A 83 4.90 -0.72 7.77
CA VAL A 83 4.22 -1.58 8.75
C VAL A 83 5.14 -1.95 9.90
N GLU A 84 6.44 -2.12 9.62
CA GLU A 84 7.42 -2.56 10.62
C GLU A 84 8.82 -2.05 10.26
N GLY A 85 9.56 -1.59 11.24
CA GLY A 85 10.93 -1.14 11.08
C GLY A 85 11.05 0.29 10.56
N GLU A 86 12.21 0.59 9.98
CA GLU A 86 12.49 1.94 9.47
C GLU A 86 13.31 1.88 8.17
N MET A 87 13.14 2.89 7.33
CA MET A 87 13.84 3.03 6.06
C MET A 87 14.13 4.49 5.73
N THR A 88 15.12 4.69 4.88
CA THR A 88 15.42 5.99 4.30
C THR A 88 14.79 6.08 2.92
N LEU A 89 13.91 7.04 2.73
CA LEU A 89 13.36 7.45 1.42
C LEU A 89 14.03 8.74 0.99
N ILE A 90 14.62 8.76 -0.20
CA ILE A 90 15.06 9.99 -0.87
C ILE A 90 14.03 10.27 -1.94
N LEU A 91 13.32 11.38 -1.85
CA LEU A 91 12.21 11.75 -2.73
C LEU A 91 12.45 13.16 -3.27
N ASN A 92 12.64 13.27 -4.58
CA ASN A 92 12.95 14.54 -5.26
C ASN A 92 14.13 15.29 -4.60
N GLY A 93 15.16 14.53 -4.23
CA GLY A 93 16.37 15.06 -3.59
C GLY A 93 16.26 15.35 -2.09
N GLN A 94 15.09 15.16 -1.48
CA GLN A 94 14.90 15.28 -0.03
C GLN A 94 14.97 13.91 0.66
N GLN A 95 15.74 13.83 1.75
CA GLN A 95 15.83 12.62 2.54
C GLN A 95 14.81 12.61 3.67
N HIS A 96 14.07 11.50 3.78
CA HIS A 96 13.08 11.25 4.82
C HIS A 96 13.40 9.95 5.55
N GLN A 97 13.43 9.97 6.88
CA GLN A 97 13.41 8.76 7.69
C GLN A 97 11.97 8.34 7.93
N MET A 98 11.59 7.24 7.32
CA MET A 98 10.26 6.65 7.51
C MET A 98 10.36 5.49 8.49
N LYS A 99 9.48 5.46 9.44
CA LYS A 99 9.32 4.39 10.44
C LYS A 99 7.88 3.91 10.43
N GLU A 100 7.57 2.94 11.27
CA GLU A 100 6.20 2.40 11.44
C GLU A 100 5.13 3.51 11.45
N GLY A 101 4.06 3.31 10.68
CA GLY A 101 3.03 4.31 10.40
C GLY A 101 3.42 5.36 9.36
N GLY A 102 4.66 5.34 8.87
CA GLY A 102 5.13 6.29 7.85
C GLY A 102 4.41 6.08 6.52
N TYR A 103 3.95 7.16 5.94
CA TYR A 103 3.25 7.23 4.66
C TYR A 103 3.97 8.16 3.70
N ALA A 104 4.14 7.73 2.46
CA ALA A 104 4.64 8.58 1.38
C ALA A 104 3.74 8.45 0.16
N PHE A 105 3.31 9.59 -0.39
CA PHE A 105 2.70 9.68 -1.71
C PHE A 105 3.75 10.11 -2.73
N ILE A 106 3.90 9.33 -3.79
CA ILE A 106 4.89 9.50 -4.84
C ILE A 106 4.15 9.69 -6.17
N PRO A 107 4.00 10.92 -6.66
CA PRO A 107 3.34 11.19 -7.93
C PRO A 107 4.15 10.67 -9.12
N PRO A 108 3.55 10.59 -10.32
CA PRO A 108 4.25 10.16 -11.52
C PRO A 108 5.48 11.02 -11.82
N SER A 109 6.49 10.43 -12.45
CA SER A 109 7.76 11.07 -12.82
C SER A 109 8.61 11.57 -11.64
N SER A 110 8.34 11.15 -10.41
CA SER A 110 9.17 11.45 -9.26
C SER A 110 10.50 10.71 -9.34
N ASP A 111 11.57 11.39 -8.94
CA ASP A 111 12.86 10.76 -8.67
C ASP A 111 12.90 10.31 -7.21
N TRP A 112 13.07 9.01 -6.99
CA TRP A 112 13.10 8.48 -5.63
C TRP A 112 13.97 7.24 -5.49
N GLN A 113 14.50 7.08 -4.29
CA GLN A 113 15.35 5.96 -3.87
C GLN A 113 14.90 5.49 -2.50
N LEU A 114 15.10 4.22 -2.21
CA LEU A 114 14.74 3.64 -0.93
C LEU A 114 15.85 2.73 -0.44
N HIS A 115 16.27 2.93 0.81
CA HIS A 115 17.32 2.13 1.44
C HIS A 115 16.96 1.77 2.88
N ASN A 116 17.22 0.53 3.23
CA ASN A 116 17.21 0.10 4.62
C ASN A 116 18.60 0.24 5.23
N ASN A 117 18.86 1.39 5.84
CA ASN A 117 20.12 1.69 6.54
C ASN A 117 20.05 1.30 8.03
N SER A 118 18.96 0.66 8.48
CA SER A 118 18.80 0.19 9.85
C SER A 118 19.45 -1.17 10.07
N GLY A 119 19.51 -1.60 11.33
CA GLY A 119 20.01 -2.93 11.70
C GLY A 119 18.94 -4.04 11.66
N ALA A 120 17.71 -3.73 11.31
CA ALA A 120 16.58 -4.65 11.28
C ALA A 120 15.89 -4.67 9.91
N VAL A 121 15.10 -5.67 9.66
CA VAL A 121 14.26 -5.75 8.46
C VAL A 121 13.20 -4.66 8.50
N VAL A 122 12.92 -4.03 7.35
CA VAL A 122 11.77 -3.16 7.18
C VAL A 122 10.71 -3.85 6.33
N ARG A 123 9.44 -3.71 6.71
CA ARG A 123 8.28 -4.13 5.94
C ARG A 123 7.36 -2.96 5.67
N PHE A 124 6.91 -2.86 4.41
CA PHE A 124 6.01 -1.81 4.00
C PHE A 124 5.10 -2.28 2.86
N HIS A 125 3.94 -1.65 2.73
CA HIS A 125 3.11 -1.76 1.55
C HIS A 125 3.62 -0.83 0.46
N TRP A 126 3.64 -1.33 -0.76
CA TRP A 126 3.81 -0.53 -1.96
C TRP A 126 2.58 -0.74 -2.84
N ILE A 127 1.77 0.30 -2.95
CA ILE A 127 0.61 0.34 -3.83
C ILE A 127 0.97 1.27 -4.98
N ARG A 128 0.77 0.81 -6.23
CA ARG A 128 1.14 1.58 -7.41
C ARG A 128 0.14 1.37 -8.54
N LYS A 129 -0.03 2.38 -9.36
CA LYS A 129 -0.83 2.34 -10.60
C LYS A 129 -0.34 3.38 -11.59
N ALA A 130 -0.74 3.26 -12.86
CA ALA A 130 -0.60 4.34 -13.82
C ALA A 130 -1.53 5.49 -13.43
N TYR A 131 -0.97 6.69 -13.24
CA TYR A 131 -1.72 7.88 -12.87
C TYR A 131 -2.64 8.33 -14.01
N GLN A 132 -3.90 8.61 -13.69
CA GLN A 132 -4.88 9.14 -14.62
C GLN A 132 -5.14 10.61 -14.30
N LYS A 133 -4.54 11.48 -15.10
CA LYS A 133 -4.67 12.92 -14.95
C LYS A 133 -6.10 13.39 -15.28
N VAL A 134 -6.64 14.24 -14.43
CA VAL A 134 -7.87 14.99 -14.71
C VAL A 134 -7.52 16.20 -15.59
N ASP A 135 -8.27 16.41 -16.64
CA ASP A 135 -8.06 17.52 -17.56
C ASP A 135 -8.10 18.88 -16.84
N GLY A 136 -7.08 19.69 -17.08
CA GLY A 136 -6.95 21.02 -16.49
C GLY A 136 -6.38 21.05 -15.07
N LEU A 137 -6.10 19.90 -14.45
CA LEU A 137 -5.45 19.82 -13.15
C LEU A 137 -4.02 19.26 -13.29
N ASP A 138 -3.08 19.76 -12.53
CA ASP A 138 -1.76 19.17 -12.40
C ASP A 138 -1.77 18.01 -11.41
N ALA A 139 -0.84 17.06 -11.55
CA ALA A 139 -0.67 15.98 -10.59
C ALA A 139 -0.42 16.54 -9.17
N PRO A 140 -0.86 15.85 -8.11
CA PRO A 140 -0.58 16.28 -6.74
C PRO A 140 0.92 16.27 -6.46
N GLU A 141 1.34 17.08 -5.48
CA GLU A 141 2.72 17.10 -5.03
C GLU A 141 3.06 15.86 -4.19
N ALA A 142 4.34 15.47 -4.24
CA ALA A 142 4.87 14.44 -3.36
C ALA A 142 4.85 14.90 -1.91
N PHE A 143 4.54 13.99 -0.98
CA PHE A 143 4.65 14.28 0.44
C PHE A 143 4.97 13.02 1.26
N VAL A 144 5.52 13.26 2.45
CA VAL A 144 5.78 12.22 3.44
C VAL A 144 5.18 12.67 4.77
N THR A 145 4.49 11.76 5.45
CA THR A 145 3.86 11.99 6.76
C THR A 145 3.88 10.69 7.59
N ASN A 146 3.26 10.71 8.76
CA ASN A 146 3.05 9.52 9.59
C ASN A 146 1.59 9.47 10.04
N GLU A 147 1.02 8.28 10.21
CA GLU A 147 -0.35 8.10 10.68
C GLU A 147 -0.62 8.77 12.03
N ASN A 148 0.41 8.84 12.88
CA ASN A 148 0.32 9.49 14.19
C ASN A 148 0.19 11.02 14.13
N ASP A 149 0.49 11.62 12.98
CA ASP A 149 0.35 13.07 12.75
C ASP A 149 -1.04 13.44 12.23
N ILE A 150 -1.90 12.43 12.00
CA ILE A 150 -3.23 12.62 11.42
C ILE A 150 -4.30 12.18 12.43
N ILE A 151 -5.25 13.05 12.68
CA ILE A 151 -6.38 12.75 13.57
C ILE A 151 -7.37 11.86 12.82
N PRO A 152 -7.65 10.63 13.29
CA PRO A 152 -8.66 9.78 12.66
C PRO A 152 -10.05 10.43 12.69
N LEU A 153 -10.77 10.34 11.60
CA LEU A 153 -12.13 10.82 11.48
C LEU A 153 -13.12 9.71 11.84
N GLU A 154 -13.89 9.91 12.91
CA GLU A 154 -15.02 9.05 13.21
C GLU A 154 -16.08 9.14 12.11
N MET A 155 -16.61 7.99 11.72
CA MET A 155 -17.62 7.99 10.67
C MET A 155 -18.98 8.44 11.21
N PRO A 156 -19.63 9.42 10.58
CA PRO A 156 -20.89 9.97 11.04
C PRO A 156 -21.98 8.90 11.18
N GLY A 157 -22.74 8.96 12.26
CA GLY A 157 -23.88 8.07 12.51
C GLY A 157 -23.51 6.66 12.97
N THR A 158 -22.23 6.39 13.26
CA THR A 158 -21.77 5.05 13.69
C THR A 158 -21.54 4.94 15.20
N ASN A 159 -21.71 6.02 15.95
CA ASN A 159 -21.41 6.08 17.40
C ASN A 159 -20.00 5.60 17.75
N GLY A 160 -19.00 5.98 16.93
CA GLY A 160 -17.62 5.58 17.13
C GLY A 160 -17.30 4.12 16.75
N ALA A 161 -18.23 3.40 16.10
CA ALA A 161 -18.01 2.00 15.73
C ALA A 161 -16.81 1.82 14.80
N TRP A 162 -16.47 2.82 14.00
CA TRP A 162 -15.26 2.83 13.18
C TRP A 162 -14.82 4.25 12.80
N SER A 163 -13.55 4.38 12.48
CA SER A 163 -12.91 5.61 12.05
C SER A 163 -11.96 5.38 10.89
N THR A 164 -11.59 6.45 10.18
CA THR A 164 -10.61 6.38 9.11
C THR A 164 -9.50 7.41 9.32
N THR A 165 -8.24 7.01 9.11
CA THR A 165 -7.11 7.91 8.95
C THR A 165 -6.93 8.17 7.45
N ARG A 166 -7.14 9.40 7.02
CA ARG A 166 -7.07 9.82 5.62
C ARG A 166 -5.84 10.68 5.41
N PHE A 167 -4.96 10.23 4.52
CA PHE A 167 -3.70 10.91 4.23
C PHE A 167 -3.83 12.01 3.18
N VAL A 168 -4.91 11.96 2.39
CA VAL A 168 -5.23 12.96 1.37
C VAL A 168 -6.66 13.46 1.54
N ASP A 169 -6.92 14.66 1.05
CA ASP A 169 -8.29 15.19 0.99
C ASP A 169 -9.10 14.40 -0.05
N MET A 170 -10.18 13.76 0.40
CA MET A 170 -11.06 12.95 -0.45
C MET A 170 -11.79 13.78 -1.51
N SER A 171 -11.84 15.09 -1.37
CA SER A 171 -12.43 16.01 -2.36
C SER A 171 -11.42 16.53 -3.39
N ASP A 172 -10.13 16.27 -3.20
CA ASP A 172 -9.09 16.67 -4.15
C ASP A 172 -9.07 15.71 -5.35
N MET A 173 -9.67 16.13 -6.44
CA MET A 173 -9.79 15.35 -7.68
C MET A 173 -8.45 15.06 -8.37
N ARG A 174 -7.34 15.64 -7.89
CA ARG A 174 -6.00 15.33 -8.40
C ARG A 174 -5.52 13.95 -7.98
N HIS A 175 -6.06 13.40 -6.87
CA HIS A 175 -5.73 12.05 -6.41
C HIS A 175 -6.70 11.04 -7.01
N ASP A 176 -6.20 10.15 -7.85
CA ASP A 176 -6.97 9.04 -8.43
C ASP A 176 -6.75 7.70 -7.71
N MET A 177 -6.00 7.73 -6.60
CA MET A 177 -5.80 6.61 -5.68
C MET A 177 -5.83 7.11 -4.23
N HIS A 178 -6.61 6.46 -3.38
CA HIS A 178 -6.67 6.75 -1.95
C HIS A 178 -6.26 5.53 -1.15
N VAL A 179 -5.25 5.67 -0.30
CA VAL A 179 -4.82 4.64 0.65
C VAL A 179 -5.05 5.16 2.06
N ASN A 180 -5.94 4.51 2.79
CA ASN A 180 -6.41 4.94 4.11
C ASN A 180 -6.27 3.81 5.11
N ILE A 181 -6.24 4.15 6.41
CA ILE A 181 -6.37 3.18 7.48
C ILE A 181 -7.82 3.22 7.99
N VAL A 182 -8.40 2.05 8.22
CA VAL A 182 -9.72 1.90 8.80
C VAL A 182 -9.60 1.15 10.11
N ASN A 183 -10.09 1.76 11.20
CA ASN A 183 -10.08 1.19 12.53
C ASN A 183 -11.51 0.87 12.97
N PHE A 184 -11.77 -0.41 13.29
CA PHE A 184 -13.04 -0.87 13.84
C PHE A 184 -12.93 -1.09 15.35
N GLN A 185 -13.93 -0.65 16.10
CA GLN A 185 -14.10 -1.10 17.47
C GLN A 185 -14.59 -2.56 17.49
N PRO A 186 -14.35 -3.33 18.54
CA PRO A 186 -14.89 -4.68 18.66
C PRO A 186 -16.41 -4.71 18.39
N GLY A 187 -16.84 -5.51 17.41
CA GLY A 187 -18.22 -5.55 16.95
C GLY A 187 -18.63 -4.42 16.01
N GLY A 188 -17.72 -3.51 15.67
CA GLY A 188 -17.95 -2.46 14.69
C GLY A 188 -18.10 -3.03 13.27
N ALA A 189 -18.96 -2.43 12.47
CA ALA A 189 -19.19 -2.80 11.08
C ALA A 189 -19.59 -1.59 10.24
N ILE A 190 -19.29 -1.65 8.95
CA ILE A 190 -19.89 -0.75 7.97
C ILE A 190 -21.33 -1.23 7.72
N PRO A 191 -22.36 -0.42 8.02
CA PRO A 191 -23.74 -0.90 8.05
C PRO A 191 -24.42 -0.98 6.67
N PHE A 192 -23.66 -0.86 5.59
CA PHE A 192 -24.17 -0.89 4.22
C PHE A 192 -23.16 -1.58 3.28
N ALA A 193 -23.64 -2.06 2.16
CA ALA A 193 -22.80 -2.53 1.08
C ALA A 193 -22.32 -1.31 0.26
N GLU A 194 -21.02 -1.16 0.14
CA GLU A 194 -20.43 -0.16 -0.75
C GLU A 194 -20.55 -0.62 -2.20
N THR A 195 -21.01 0.28 -3.07
CA THR A 195 -21.05 0.06 -4.52
C THR A 195 -20.55 1.31 -5.23
N HIS A 196 -19.40 1.18 -5.90
CA HIS A 196 -18.84 2.23 -6.75
C HIS A 196 -17.91 1.63 -7.81
N GLY A 197 -17.50 2.43 -8.78
CA GLY A 197 -16.68 1.99 -9.92
C GLY A 197 -15.18 1.85 -9.64
N MET A 198 -14.74 1.94 -8.38
CA MET A 198 -13.32 1.85 -8.01
C MET A 198 -12.98 0.44 -7.52
N GLU A 199 -11.79 -0.01 -7.85
CA GLU A 199 -11.24 -1.25 -7.31
C GLU A 199 -10.71 -1.05 -5.88
N HIS A 200 -10.79 -2.09 -5.07
CA HIS A 200 -10.32 -2.08 -3.69
C HIS A 200 -9.24 -3.13 -3.44
N GLY A 201 -8.20 -2.71 -2.73
CA GLY A 201 -7.27 -3.59 -2.04
C GLY A 201 -7.39 -3.38 -0.53
N LEU A 202 -7.36 -4.45 0.25
CA LEU A 202 -7.45 -4.40 1.70
C LEU A 202 -6.37 -5.29 2.30
N TYR A 203 -5.77 -4.82 3.36
CA TYR A 203 -4.85 -5.60 4.18
C TYR A 203 -5.23 -5.46 5.66
N VAL A 204 -5.39 -6.59 6.35
CA VAL A 204 -5.67 -6.58 7.79
C VAL A 204 -4.35 -6.53 8.54
N LEU A 205 -4.10 -5.44 9.25
CA LEU A 205 -2.90 -5.25 10.09
C LEU A 205 -3.06 -5.98 11.42
N GLU A 206 -4.21 -5.77 12.06
CA GLU A 206 -4.57 -6.35 13.36
C GLU A 206 -6.03 -6.78 13.36
N GLY A 207 -6.37 -7.87 14.09
CA GLY A 207 -7.75 -8.32 14.24
C GLY A 207 -7.90 -9.83 14.41
#